data_cd4741dd7fc92ae6f500a1bbc33bd169
#
_entry.id   cd4741dd7fc92ae6f500a1bbc33bd169
#
_cell.length_a   1.000
_cell.length_b   1.000
_cell.length_c   1.000
_cell.angle_alpha   90.00
_cell.angle_beta   90.00
_cell.angle_gamma   90.00
#
_symmetry.space_group_name_H-M   'P 1'
#
loop_
_entity.id
_entity.type
_entity.pdbx_description
1 polymer ?
#
loop_
_entity_poly.entity_id
_entity_poly.type
_entity_poly.pdbx_seq_one_letter_code
_entity_poly.pdbx_strand_id
1 'polypeptide(L)'
;MRFRSLMIASAFGLAFSGIAGIASAQDGPRQNTDRPGSDFRNIALSGNSQACGEFCRTTRGCRAWTFVKPGFHGPSARCFLKNVVPAAVRNSCCTSGVVRILD
;
A
#
# COMPACT_ATOMS: atom_id res chain seq x y z
N MET A 1 36.30 23.38 -28.65
CA MET A 1 35.90 23.13 -28.34
C MET A 1 35.05 22.66 -27.77
N ARG A 2 34.91 22.51 -27.89
CA ARG A 2 34.24 22.20 -27.46
C ARG A 2 33.54 21.72 -26.70
N PHE A 3 33.33 21.64 -26.51
CA PHE A 3 32.69 21.21 -25.79
C PHE A 3 31.89 21.22 -25.24
N ARG A 4 31.93 21.39 -25.15
CA ARG A 4 31.27 21.48 -24.64
C ARG A 4 30.26 21.04 -24.60
N SER A 5 30.06 21.02 -24.93
CA SER A 5 29.09 20.70 -24.90
C SER A 5 28.60 19.90 -24.21
N LEU A 6 28.84 19.55 -24.01
CA LEU A 6 28.51 18.91 -23.32
C LEU A 6 27.62 18.93 -22.48
N MET A 7 27.50 19.19 -22.26
CA MET A 7 26.89 19.31 -21.49
C MET A 7 25.73 19.07 -21.43
N ILE A 8 25.53 19.12 -21.80
CA ILE A 8 24.55 18.99 -21.95
C ILE A 8 23.87 18.06 -21.47
N ALA A 9 24.22 17.34 -21.67
CA ALA A 9 23.71 16.30 -21.29
C ALA A 9 23.03 16.38 -20.16
N SER A 10 23.47 16.60 -19.61
CA SER A 10 23.02 16.69 -18.48
C SER A 10 21.72 16.90 -18.35
N ALA A 11 21.48 17.51 -18.79
CA ALA A 11 20.39 17.97 -18.49
C ALA A 11 19.36 17.12 -18.40
N PHE A 12 19.30 16.53 -18.76
CA PHE A 12 18.35 16.00 -18.86
C PHE A 12 17.99 15.03 -18.11
N GLY A 13 18.56 14.48 -18.12
CA GLY A 13 18.17 13.35 -17.62
C GLY A 13 17.51 13.42 -16.36
N LEU A 14 17.81 14.17 -15.69
CA LEU A 14 17.39 14.28 -14.49
C LEU A 14 16.01 14.28 -14.30
N ALA A 15 15.38 14.93 -14.88
CA ALA A 15 14.06 15.14 -14.61
C ALA A 15 13.26 13.93 -14.59
N PHE A 16 13.56 13.05 -15.32
CA PHE A 16 12.76 11.99 -15.46
C PHE A 16 12.74 11.03 -14.38
N SER A 17 13.71 10.84 -13.80
CA SER A 17 13.75 9.88 -12.81
C SER A 17 12.71 10.14 -11.79
N GLY A 18 12.45 11.31 -11.51
CA GLY A 18 11.54 11.61 -10.49
C GLY A 18 10.15 11.14 -10.76
N ILE A 19 9.80 11.05 -11.96
CA ILE A 19 8.51 10.69 -12.33
C ILE A 19 8.18 9.26 -11.98
N ALA A 20 9.11 8.42 -12.13
CA ALA A 20 8.90 7.04 -11.82
C ALA A 20 8.55 6.85 -10.36
N GLY A 21 9.14 7.61 -9.51
CA GLY A 21 8.87 7.49 -8.10
C GLY A 21 7.45 7.87 -7.73
N ILE A 22 6.86 8.76 -8.44
CA ILE A 22 5.53 9.19 -8.15
C ILE A 22 4.52 8.08 -8.41
N ALA A 23 4.72 7.35 -9.43
CA ALA A 23 3.79 6.30 -9.77
C ALA A 23 3.70 5.26 -8.68
N SER A 24 4.79 4.92 -8.06
CA SER A 24 4.76 3.93 -7.01
C SER A 24 4.02 4.40 -5.79
N ALA A 25 4.01 5.65 -5.51
CA ALA A 25 3.38 6.16 -4.32
C ALA A 25 1.88 5.93 -4.31
N GLN A 26 1.28 5.76 -5.46
CA GLN A 26 -0.14 5.60 -5.54
C GLN A 26 -0.62 4.26 -4.99
N ASP A 27 0.27 3.31 -4.86
CA ASP A 27 -0.08 1.99 -4.38
C ASP A 27 0.15 1.82 -2.88
N GLY A 28 0.60 2.86 -2.22
CA GLY A 28 0.90 2.76 -0.80
C GLY A 28 -0.36 2.66 0.04
N PRO A 29 -0.19 2.36 1.32
CA PRO A 29 -1.32 2.29 2.23
C PRO A 29 -2.05 3.62 2.34
N ARG A 30 -3.34 3.56 2.54
CA ARG A 30 -4.16 4.75 2.68
C ARG A 30 -4.82 4.77 4.04
N GLN A 31 -4.61 5.85 4.77
CA GLN A 31 -5.23 6.05 6.05
C GLN A 31 -6.69 6.42 5.86
N ASN A 32 -7.50 6.16 6.87
CA ASN A 32 -8.92 6.48 6.86
C ASN A 32 -9.63 5.89 5.64
N THR A 33 -9.26 4.65 5.33
CA THR A 33 -9.73 3.97 4.14
C THR A 33 -9.97 2.50 4.45
N ASP A 34 -11.09 1.99 3.99
CA ASP A 34 -11.41 0.59 4.06
C ASP A 34 -11.53 0.05 2.62
N ARG A 35 -11.45 -1.25 2.47
CA ARG A 35 -11.72 -1.94 1.21
C ARG A 35 -12.66 -3.10 1.53
N PRO A 36 -13.94 -2.82 1.63
CA PRO A 36 -14.89 -3.84 2.13
C PRO A 36 -14.97 -5.05 1.23
N GLY A 37 -15.07 -6.20 1.86
CA GLY A 37 -15.34 -7.43 1.14
C GLY A 37 -14.12 -8.24 0.79
N SER A 38 -14.38 -9.39 0.24
CA SER A 38 -13.37 -10.32 -0.26
C SER A 38 -12.42 -10.85 0.81
N ASP A 39 -12.85 -10.84 2.06
CA ASP A 39 -12.02 -11.34 3.15
C ASP A 39 -11.92 -12.85 3.11
N PHE A 40 -10.73 -13.36 3.21
CA PHE A 40 -10.56 -14.80 3.35
C PHE A 40 -9.87 -15.16 4.67
N ARG A 41 -9.45 -14.17 5.41
CA ARG A 41 -8.79 -14.40 6.70
C ARG A 41 -8.82 -13.10 7.51
N ASN A 42 -8.98 -13.23 8.81
CA ASN A 42 -8.78 -12.07 9.68
C ASN A 42 -8.20 -12.53 11.00
N ILE A 43 -7.38 -11.70 11.60
CA ILE A 43 -6.75 -12.01 12.88
C ILE A 43 -6.77 -10.79 13.78
N ALA A 44 -6.77 -11.04 15.07
CA ALA A 44 -6.51 -9.99 16.02
C ALA A 44 -5.04 -9.62 15.90
N LEU A 45 -4.73 -8.36 15.92
CA LEU A 45 -3.37 -7.91 15.69
C LEU A 45 -2.96 -6.97 16.79
N SER A 46 -1.82 -7.23 17.40
CA SER A 46 -1.32 -6.32 18.42
C SER A 46 -0.41 -5.26 17.84
N GLY A 47 -0.19 -5.24 16.56
CA GLY A 47 0.68 -4.26 15.92
C GLY A 47 -0.11 -3.15 15.30
N ASN A 48 0.47 -2.53 14.30
CA ASN A 48 -0.12 -1.40 13.59
C ASN A 48 -0.47 -1.79 12.16
N SER A 49 -0.89 -0.82 11.37
CA SER A 49 -1.28 -1.09 9.99
C SER A 49 -0.14 -1.65 9.17
N GLN A 50 1.09 -1.25 9.50
CA GLN A 50 2.24 -1.76 8.79
C GLN A 50 2.38 -3.26 9.00
N ALA A 51 2.12 -3.73 10.21
CA ALA A 51 2.17 -5.16 10.51
C ALA A 51 1.09 -5.92 9.72
N CYS A 52 -0.08 -5.32 9.54
CA CYS A 52 -1.15 -5.93 8.77
C CYS A 52 -0.74 -6.06 7.30
N GLY A 53 -0.14 -5.03 6.74
CA GLY A 53 0.35 -5.09 5.37
C GLY A 53 1.42 -6.14 5.18
N GLU A 54 2.30 -6.27 6.16
CA GLU A 54 3.35 -7.26 6.10
C GLU A 54 2.77 -8.68 6.17
N PHE A 55 1.76 -8.86 7.01
CA PHE A 55 1.10 -10.14 7.11
C PHE A 55 0.46 -10.52 5.77
N CYS A 56 -0.15 -9.56 5.10
CA CYS A 56 -0.72 -9.80 3.78
C CYS A 56 0.37 -10.18 2.78
N ARG A 57 1.46 -9.44 2.81
CA ARG A 57 2.53 -9.66 1.84
C ARG A 57 3.11 -11.05 1.98
N THR A 58 3.12 -11.62 3.16
CA THR A 58 3.70 -12.94 3.39
C THR A 58 2.64 -14.05 3.41
N THR A 59 1.40 -13.75 3.16
CA THR A 59 0.34 -14.75 3.12
C THR A 59 -0.05 -15.04 1.68
N ARG A 60 0.03 -16.29 1.31
CA ARG A 60 -0.28 -16.69 -0.05
C ARG A 60 -1.72 -16.31 -0.40
N GLY A 61 -1.92 -15.73 -1.53
CA GLY A 61 -3.25 -15.35 -2.01
C GLY A 61 -3.74 -14.00 -1.52
N CYS A 62 -3.01 -13.34 -0.65
CA CYS A 62 -3.46 -12.05 -0.16
C CYS A 62 -3.10 -10.96 -1.16
N ARG A 63 -4.10 -10.20 -1.58
CA ARG A 63 -3.93 -9.14 -2.57
C ARG A 63 -4.22 -7.76 -2.01
N ALA A 64 -4.95 -7.70 -0.92
CA ALA A 64 -5.26 -6.44 -0.27
C ALA A 64 -5.55 -6.69 1.19
N TRP A 65 -5.52 -5.65 1.98
CA TRP A 65 -5.72 -5.80 3.42
C TRP A 65 -6.35 -4.54 4.00
N THR A 66 -7.04 -4.74 5.12
CA THR A 66 -7.57 -3.63 5.90
C THR A 66 -7.22 -3.82 7.34
N PHE A 67 -6.57 -2.83 7.92
CA PHE A 67 -6.26 -2.80 9.33
C PHE A 67 -7.36 -2.00 10.02
N VAL A 68 -8.02 -2.62 11.00
CA VAL A 68 -9.10 -1.98 11.75
C VAL A 68 -8.56 -1.60 13.11
N LYS A 69 -8.67 -0.34 13.47
CA LYS A 69 -8.16 0.16 14.75
C LYS A 69 -8.87 -0.51 15.91
N PRO A 70 -8.25 -0.56 17.09
CA PRO A 70 -8.93 -1.08 18.27
C PRO A 70 -10.22 -0.32 18.53
N GLY A 71 -11.23 -1.02 18.97
CA GLY A 71 -12.50 -0.39 19.34
C GLY A 71 -13.59 -0.42 18.29
N PHE A 72 -13.25 -0.80 17.07
CA PHE A 72 -14.28 -0.86 16.02
C PHE A 72 -14.81 -2.28 15.84
N HIS A 73 -13.97 -3.26 16.00
CA HIS A 73 -14.38 -4.66 15.92
C HIS A 73 -13.94 -5.39 17.18
N GLY A 74 -14.25 -4.80 18.32
CA GLY A 74 -13.86 -5.33 19.60
C GLY A 74 -12.66 -4.58 20.16
N PRO A 75 -12.11 -4.99 21.27
CA PRO A 75 -11.06 -4.25 21.95
C PRO A 75 -9.73 -4.29 21.24
N SER A 76 -9.50 -5.29 20.42
CA SER A 76 -8.22 -5.43 19.74
C SER A 76 -8.32 -4.94 18.31
N ALA A 77 -7.21 -4.46 17.77
CA ALA A 77 -7.13 -4.19 16.35
C ALA A 77 -7.27 -5.50 15.59
N ARG A 78 -7.72 -5.41 14.35
CA ARG A 78 -7.85 -6.59 13.52
C ARG A 78 -7.25 -6.35 12.14
N CYS A 79 -6.77 -7.41 11.55
CA CYS A 79 -6.20 -7.37 10.22
C CYS A 79 -7.02 -8.28 9.33
N PHE A 80 -7.61 -7.72 8.29
CA PHE A 80 -8.44 -8.47 7.33
C PHE A 80 -7.67 -8.63 6.04
N LEU A 81 -7.50 -9.88 5.60
CA LEU A 81 -6.80 -10.18 4.36
C LEU A 81 -7.80 -10.53 3.27
N LYS A 82 -7.56 -10.01 2.08
CA LYS A 82 -8.50 -10.11 0.97
C LYS A 82 -7.84 -10.74 -0.25
N ASN A 83 -8.54 -11.60 -0.93
CA ASN A 83 -7.98 -12.32 -2.07
C ASN A 83 -8.21 -11.63 -3.41
N VAL A 84 -8.97 -10.55 -3.42
CA VAL A 84 -9.04 -9.65 -4.56
C VAL A 84 -8.95 -8.24 -4.00
N VAL A 85 -8.83 -7.25 -4.83
CA VAL A 85 -8.66 -5.87 -4.38
C VAL A 85 -10.00 -5.14 -4.48
N PRO A 86 -10.72 -4.99 -3.36
CA PRO A 86 -11.99 -4.24 -3.42
C PRO A 86 -11.75 -2.76 -3.59
N ALA A 87 -12.75 -2.05 -4.02
CA ALA A 87 -12.67 -0.60 -4.14
C ALA A 87 -12.44 0.03 -2.78
N ALA A 88 -11.67 1.09 -2.76
CA ALA A 88 -11.38 1.82 -1.53
C ALA A 88 -12.56 2.70 -1.16
N VAL A 89 -12.87 2.74 0.13
CA VAL A 89 -13.96 3.56 0.67
C VAL A 89 -13.43 4.32 1.87
N ARG A 90 -13.77 5.57 1.96
CA ARG A 90 -13.33 6.38 3.09
C ARG A 90 -13.98 5.88 4.38
N ASN A 91 -13.20 5.63 5.38
CA ASN A 91 -13.71 5.17 6.67
C ASN A 91 -12.63 5.36 7.73
N SER A 92 -12.98 6.09 8.77
CA SER A 92 -12.00 6.44 9.81
C SER A 92 -11.54 5.26 10.65
N CYS A 93 -12.18 4.13 10.56
CA CYS A 93 -11.78 2.96 11.32
C CYS A 93 -10.43 2.43 10.90
N CYS A 94 -10.01 2.76 9.69
CA CYS A 94 -9.20 1.79 9.00
C CYS A 94 -8.07 2.41 8.21
N THR A 95 -7.07 1.57 7.97
CA THR A 95 -6.03 1.85 6.99
C THR A 95 -5.97 0.62 6.09
N SER A 96 -5.91 0.82 4.81
CA SER A 96 -5.88 -0.34 3.91
C SER A 96 -4.80 -0.19 2.85
N GLY A 97 -4.45 -1.29 2.26
CA GLY A 97 -3.43 -1.30 1.23
C GLY A 97 -3.59 -2.46 0.27
N VAL A 98 -2.76 -2.45 -0.73
CA VAL A 98 -2.77 -3.43 -1.80
C VAL A 98 -1.39 -4.06 -1.87
N VAL A 99 -1.35 -5.35 -2.12
CA VAL A 99 -0.10 -6.04 -2.35
C VAL A 99 0.00 -6.30 -3.84
N ARG A 100 1.05 -5.78 -4.44
CA ARG A 100 1.27 -5.97 -5.85
C ARG A 100 2.15 -7.19 -6.03
N ILE A 101 1.68 -8.12 -6.80
CA ILE A 101 2.45 -9.32 -7.06
C ILE A 101 3.22 -9.12 -8.33
N LEU A 102 4.54 -9.22 -8.23
CA LEU A 102 5.39 -9.05 -9.38
C LEU A 102 5.90 -10.41 -9.81
N ASP A 103 5.78 -10.70 -11.04
CA ASP A 103 6.25 -11.98 -11.56
C ASP A 103 7.46 -11.86 -12.42
#